data_b5cd03fbf8645c09281ca6f98a352094
#
_entry.id   b5cd03fbf8645c09281ca6f98a352094
#
_cell.length_a   1.000
_cell.length_b   1.000
_cell.length_c   1.000
_cell.angle_alpha   90.00
_cell.angle_beta   90.00
_cell.angle_gamma   90.00
#
_symmetry.space_group_name_H-M   'P 1'
#
loop_
_entity.id
_entity.type
_entity.pdbx_description
1 polymer ?
#
loop_
_entity_poly.entity_id
_entity_poly.type
_entity_poly.pdbx_seq_one_letter_code
_entity_poly.pdbx_strand_id
1 'polypeptide(L)'
;MPRIPQVIIDELVLHAREDLPNEACGMVHEKDGQLAVHRVGNAAASPNRYEMNPLQMMKLENLRDDQGESLFAIYHSHVASQAYPSPTDVRMAFFPPGEMDQEPMYPATYYILVSLEHEEPSVRAFHIRRGGEVEEEAIEVV
;
A
#
# COMPACT_ATOMS: atom_id res chain seq x y z
N MET A 1 -9.47 12.62 4.08
CA MET A 1 -9.96 11.40 4.77
C MET A 1 -10.42 10.38 3.72
N PRO A 2 -9.66 9.32 3.51
CA PRO A 2 -10.08 8.31 2.54
C PRO A 2 -11.30 7.55 3.06
N ARG A 3 -12.27 7.33 2.17
CA ARG A 3 -13.49 6.56 2.46
C ARG A 3 -13.29 5.16 1.91
N ILE A 4 -13.23 4.18 2.82
CA ILE A 4 -12.92 2.80 2.45
C ILE A 4 -14.01 1.88 3.00
N PRO A 5 -14.69 1.09 2.14
CA PRO A 5 -15.66 0.12 2.60
C PRO A 5 -15.05 -0.93 3.54
N GLN A 6 -15.81 -1.37 4.52
CA GLN A 6 -15.37 -2.40 5.46
C GLN A 6 -14.90 -3.66 4.74
N VAL A 7 -15.57 -4.05 3.65
CA VAL A 7 -15.19 -5.25 2.87
C VAL A 7 -13.79 -5.13 2.29
N ILE A 8 -13.37 -3.93 1.92
CA ILE A 8 -12.01 -3.68 1.41
C ILE A 8 -11.00 -3.81 2.55
N ILE A 9 -11.29 -3.20 3.70
CA ILE A 9 -10.44 -3.34 4.89
C ILE A 9 -10.26 -4.82 5.26
N ASP A 10 -11.35 -5.58 5.27
CA ASP A 10 -11.33 -7.01 5.59
C ASP A 10 -10.46 -7.79 4.59
N GLU A 11 -10.53 -7.43 3.32
CA GLU A 11 -9.72 -8.08 2.27
C GLU A 11 -8.23 -7.81 2.44
N LEU A 12 -7.87 -6.58 2.80
CA LEU A 12 -6.46 -6.23 3.08
C LEU A 12 -5.92 -7.03 4.26
N VAL A 13 -6.70 -7.12 5.33
CA VAL A 13 -6.33 -7.90 6.52
C VAL A 13 -6.21 -9.38 6.20
N LEU A 14 -7.15 -9.92 5.42
CA LEU A 14 -7.10 -11.32 5.00
C LEU A 14 -5.84 -11.62 4.21
N HIS A 15 -5.51 -10.78 3.24
CA HIS A 15 -4.28 -10.94 2.45
C HIS A 15 -3.03 -10.92 3.35
N ALA A 16 -2.97 -9.97 4.30
CA ALA A 16 -1.86 -9.88 5.23
C ALA A 16 -1.67 -11.18 6.04
N ARG A 17 -2.78 -11.76 6.49
CA ARG A 17 -2.74 -13.03 7.25
C ARG A 17 -2.37 -14.23 6.39
N GLU A 18 -2.87 -14.27 5.17
CA GLU A 18 -2.58 -15.40 4.26
C GLU A 18 -1.13 -15.44 3.81
N ASP A 19 -0.46 -14.30 3.72
CA ASP A 19 0.94 -14.23 3.28
C ASP A 19 1.96 -14.45 4.40
N LEU A 20 1.51 -14.55 5.66
CA LEU A 20 2.43 -14.85 6.76
C LEU A 20 3.29 -16.07 6.43
N PRO A 21 4.59 -16.07 6.76
CA PRO A 21 5.32 -15.08 7.58
C PRO A 21 5.86 -13.87 6.83
N ASN A 22 5.54 -13.71 5.56
CA ASN A 22 6.04 -12.64 4.72
C ASN A 22 5.10 -11.42 4.75
N GLU A 23 5.66 -10.25 4.44
CA GLU A 23 4.83 -9.07 4.17
C GLU A 23 4.00 -9.30 2.91
N ALA A 24 2.72 -8.94 2.99
CA ALA A 24 1.84 -8.89 1.83
C ALA A 24 1.95 -7.50 1.18
N CYS A 25 1.70 -7.43 -0.11
CA CYS A 25 1.63 -6.16 -0.82
C CYS A 25 0.63 -6.22 -1.97
N GLY A 26 0.20 -5.05 -2.42
CA GLY A 26 -0.75 -4.94 -3.51
C GLY A 26 -1.14 -3.52 -3.80
N MET A 27 -2.12 -3.39 -4.67
CA MET A 27 -2.65 -2.10 -5.12
C MET A 27 -4.16 -2.07 -4.99
N VAL A 28 -4.70 -0.88 -4.72
CA VAL A 28 -6.15 -0.64 -4.72
C VAL A 28 -6.45 0.31 -5.86
N HIS A 29 -7.26 -0.12 -6.81
CA HIS A 29 -7.69 0.70 -7.93
C HIS A 29 -9.05 1.34 -7.64
N GLU A 30 -9.31 2.48 -8.27
CA GLU A 30 -10.57 3.19 -8.15
C GLU A 30 -11.14 3.49 -9.52
N LYS A 31 -12.44 3.26 -9.67
CA LYS A 31 -13.21 3.66 -10.83
C LYS A 31 -14.63 4.04 -10.40
N ASP A 32 -15.07 5.23 -10.75
CA ASP A 32 -16.42 5.72 -10.42
C ASP A 32 -16.77 5.60 -8.94
N GLY A 33 -15.78 5.84 -8.07
CA GLY A 33 -15.94 5.77 -6.62
C GLY A 33 -15.89 4.36 -6.03
N GLN A 34 -15.71 3.34 -6.87
CA GLN A 34 -15.59 1.95 -6.41
C GLN A 34 -14.13 1.51 -6.34
N LEU A 35 -13.80 0.81 -5.26
CA LEU A 35 -12.45 0.32 -5.01
C LEU A 35 -12.35 -1.17 -5.30
N ALA A 36 -11.20 -1.58 -5.84
CA ALA A 36 -10.88 -2.98 -6.10
C ALA A 36 -9.46 -3.29 -5.66
N VAL A 37 -9.30 -4.35 -4.88
CA VAL A 37 -7.99 -4.80 -4.38
C VAL A 37 -7.35 -5.74 -5.39
N HIS A 38 -6.09 -5.48 -5.71
CA HIS A 38 -5.26 -6.33 -6.56
C HIS A 38 -4.04 -6.78 -5.78
N ARG A 39 -4.01 -8.04 -5.40
CA ARG A 39 -2.87 -8.62 -4.69
C ARG A 39 -1.67 -8.72 -5.63
N VAL A 40 -0.48 -8.41 -5.11
CA VAL A 40 0.78 -8.51 -5.85
C VAL A 40 1.73 -9.40 -5.05
N GLY A 41 2.47 -10.25 -5.76
CA GLY A 41 3.46 -11.09 -5.11
C GLY A 41 4.60 -10.26 -4.52
N ASN A 42 5.02 -10.59 -3.30
CA ASN A 42 6.21 -10.01 -2.71
C ASN A 42 7.44 -10.75 -3.22
N ALA A 43 8.13 -10.15 -4.19
CA ALA A 43 9.32 -10.74 -4.81
C ALA A 43 10.49 -10.87 -3.83
N ALA A 44 10.49 -10.09 -2.75
CA ALA A 44 11.50 -10.20 -1.70
C ALA A 44 11.24 -11.40 -0.78
N ALA A 45 10.02 -11.93 -0.74
CA ALA A 45 9.60 -13.04 0.11
C ALA A 45 10.14 -12.88 1.54
N SER A 46 9.93 -11.70 2.14
CA SER A 46 10.56 -11.31 3.40
C SER A 46 9.51 -10.90 4.43
N PRO A 47 9.73 -11.20 5.73
CA PRO A 47 8.88 -10.71 6.81
C PRO A 47 9.17 -9.25 7.20
N ASN A 48 10.22 -8.62 6.63
CA ASN A 48 10.69 -7.30 7.03
C ASN A 48 10.61 -6.25 5.93
N ARG A 49 10.37 -6.66 4.69
CA ARG A 49 10.27 -5.74 3.56
C ARG A 49 9.45 -6.36 2.45
N TYR A 50 9.00 -5.52 1.53
CA TYR A 50 8.33 -6.00 0.33
C TYR A 50 8.97 -5.40 -0.92
N GLU A 51 8.84 -6.15 -2.01
CA GLU A 51 9.19 -5.70 -3.34
C GLU A 51 8.13 -6.26 -4.28
N MET A 52 7.35 -5.41 -4.89
CA MET A 52 6.27 -5.86 -5.77
C MET A 52 6.84 -6.53 -7.01
N ASN A 53 6.27 -7.67 -7.38
CA ASN A 53 6.63 -8.38 -8.59
C ASN A 53 6.51 -7.44 -9.80
N PRO A 54 7.61 -7.16 -10.54
CA PRO A 54 7.59 -6.16 -11.60
C PRO A 54 6.64 -6.49 -12.75
N LEU A 55 6.50 -7.75 -13.09
CA LEU A 55 5.59 -8.18 -14.17
C LEU A 55 4.14 -7.96 -13.78
N GLN A 56 3.79 -8.29 -12.53
CA GLN A 56 2.43 -8.04 -12.02
C GLN A 56 2.14 -6.55 -11.94
N MET A 57 3.11 -5.73 -11.51
CA MET A 57 2.95 -4.26 -11.50
C MET A 57 2.65 -3.73 -12.89
N MET A 58 3.40 -4.18 -13.88
CA MET A 58 3.20 -3.75 -15.27
C MET A 58 1.81 -4.14 -15.78
N LYS A 59 1.35 -5.35 -15.47
CA LYS A 59 0.01 -5.80 -15.85
C LYS A 59 -1.08 -4.95 -15.23
N LEU A 60 -0.92 -4.59 -13.96
CA LEU A 60 -1.88 -3.75 -13.26
C LEU A 60 -1.89 -2.32 -13.80
N GLU A 61 -0.72 -1.77 -14.14
CA GLU A 61 -0.62 -0.46 -14.77
C GLU A 61 -1.34 -0.44 -16.12
N ASN A 62 -1.14 -1.46 -16.94
CA ASN A 62 -1.84 -1.60 -18.21
C ASN A 62 -3.34 -1.75 -18.00
N LEU A 63 -3.76 -2.50 -17.00
CA LEU A 63 -5.18 -2.66 -16.67
C LEU A 63 -5.83 -1.32 -16.31
N ARG A 64 -5.15 -0.51 -15.48
CA ARG A 64 -5.66 0.82 -15.12
C ARG A 64 -5.85 1.69 -16.37
N ASP A 65 -4.84 1.72 -17.25
CA ASP A 65 -4.90 2.51 -18.47
C ASP A 65 -6.04 2.04 -19.38
N ASP A 66 -6.17 0.74 -19.57
CA ASP A 66 -7.19 0.15 -20.46
C ASP A 66 -8.61 0.37 -19.92
N GLN A 67 -8.80 0.33 -18.61
CA GLN A 67 -10.11 0.42 -17.97
C GLN A 67 -10.47 1.84 -17.50
N GLY A 68 -9.57 2.80 -17.64
CA GLY A 68 -9.78 4.16 -17.15
C GLY A 68 -9.85 4.21 -15.61
N GLU A 69 -9.07 3.38 -14.96
CA GLU A 69 -8.98 3.32 -13.49
C GLU A 69 -7.82 4.15 -12.98
N SER A 70 -7.93 4.62 -11.73
CA SER A 70 -6.84 5.31 -11.06
C SER A 70 -6.26 4.45 -9.94
N LEU A 71 -5.04 4.78 -9.53
CA LEU A 71 -4.39 4.12 -8.40
C LEU A 71 -4.77 4.86 -7.12
N PHE A 72 -5.66 4.26 -6.34
CA PHE A 72 -6.13 4.81 -5.08
C PHE A 72 -5.09 4.64 -3.98
N ALA A 73 -4.52 3.43 -3.86
CA ALA A 73 -3.56 3.13 -2.80
C ALA A 73 -2.59 2.03 -3.21
N ILE A 74 -1.41 2.09 -2.60
CA ILE A 74 -0.45 1.00 -2.54
C ILE A 74 -0.49 0.51 -1.09
N TYR A 75 -0.61 -0.79 -0.88
CA TYR A 75 -0.65 -1.32 0.49
C TYR A 75 0.39 -2.39 0.72
N HIS A 76 0.81 -2.50 1.97
CA HIS A 76 1.61 -3.64 2.42
C HIS A 76 1.34 -3.88 3.90
N SER A 77 1.78 -5.04 4.39
CA SER A 77 1.61 -5.41 5.78
C SER A 77 2.94 -5.34 6.53
N HIS A 78 2.84 -5.02 7.82
CA HIS A 78 3.92 -5.20 8.78
C HIS A 78 3.57 -6.40 9.68
N VAL A 79 4.46 -7.39 9.71
CA VAL A 79 4.19 -8.64 10.43
C VAL A 79 4.29 -8.46 11.93
N ALA A 80 5.30 -7.70 12.40
CA ALA A 80 5.63 -7.59 13.82
C ALA A 80 5.90 -6.15 14.29
N SER A 81 5.58 -5.15 13.48
CA SER A 81 5.76 -3.74 13.81
C SER A 81 4.48 -2.96 13.59
N GLN A 82 4.46 -1.72 14.08
CA GLN A 82 3.28 -0.85 13.96
C GLN A 82 2.94 -0.52 12.50
N ALA A 83 1.69 -0.13 12.27
CA ALA A 83 1.20 0.29 10.95
C ALA A 83 1.67 1.71 10.63
N TYR A 84 2.96 1.88 10.44
CA TYR A 84 3.59 3.15 10.11
C TYR A 84 4.73 2.90 9.12
N PRO A 85 4.88 3.73 8.07
CA PRO A 85 5.94 3.52 7.09
C PRO A 85 7.33 3.50 7.72
N SER A 86 8.09 2.45 7.42
CA SER A 86 9.48 2.34 7.89
C SER A 86 10.37 3.33 7.11
N PRO A 87 11.59 3.63 7.59
CA PRO A 87 12.53 4.43 6.81
C PRO A 87 12.79 3.85 5.40
N THR A 88 12.81 2.54 5.27
CA THR A 88 12.94 1.87 3.97
C THR A 88 11.72 2.12 3.10
N ASP A 89 10.51 1.99 3.66
CA ASP A 89 9.26 2.27 2.94
C ASP A 89 9.27 3.70 2.37
N VAL A 90 9.70 4.67 3.18
CA VAL A 90 9.75 6.07 2.76
C VAL A 90 10.74 6.25 1.61
N ARG A 91 11.94 5.69 1.73
CA ARG A 91 12.97 5.79 0.66
C ARG A 91 12.48 5.18 -0.64
N MET A 92 11.77 4.06 -0.58
CA MET A 92 11.28 3.35 -1.76
C MET A 92 10.11 4.04 -2.46
N ALA A 93 9.51 5.05 -1.84
CA ALA A 93 8.48 5.87 -2.48
C ALA A 93 9.04 6.85 -3.50
N PHE A 94 10.36 6.99 -3.58
CA PHE A 94 11.07 7.88 -4.49
C PHE A 94 11.88 7.10 -5.51
N PHE A 95 12.14 7.70 -6.66
CA PHE A 95 13.01 7.11 -7.67
C PHE A 95 14.04 8.15 -8.17
N PRO A 96 15.34 7.85 -8.09
CA PRO A 96 15.94 6.66 -7.45
C PRO A 96 15.62 6.60 -5.95
N PRO A 97 15.67 5.41 -5.34
CA PRO A 97 15.36 5.29 -3.91
C PRO A 97 16.20 6.22 -3.05
N GLY A 98 15.54 6.95 -2.13
CA GLY A 98 16.21 7.88 -1.23
C GLY A 98 16.41 9.29 -1.78
N GLU A 99 16.11 9.55 -3.03
CA GLU A 99 16.17 10.89 -3.65
C GLU A 99 14.91 11.68 -3.27
N MET A 100 14.88 12.16 -2.01
CA MET A 100 13.67 12.73 -1.40
C MET A 100 13.50 14.24 -1.61
N ASP A 101 14.41 14.90 -2.29
CA ASP A 101 14.32 16.33 -2.63
C ASP A 101 13.46 16.61 -3.86
N GLN A 102 12.67 15.66 -4.26
CA GLN A 102 11.75 15.70 -5.39
C GLN A 102 10.38 15.14 -4.99
N GLU A 103 9.40 15.23 -5.89
CA GLU A 103 8.12 14.58 -5.65
C GLU A 103 8.27 13.06 -5.62
N PRO A 104 7.53 12.35 -4.75
CA PRO A 104 7.51 10.90 -4.77
C PRO A 104 6.89 10.38 -6.07
N MET A 105 7.07 9.09 -6.37
CA MET A 105 6.54 8.47 -7.59
C MET A 105 5.01 8.55 -7.67
N TYR A 106 4.32 8.48 -6.54
CA TYR A 106 2.85 8.45 -6.49
C TYR A 106 2.31 9.49 -5.50
N PRO A 107 2.43 10.81 -5.83
CA PRO A 107 2.12 11.87 -4.87
C PRO A 107 0.64 11.97 -4.46
N ALA A 108 -0.27 11.49 -5.31
CA ALA A 108 -1.72 11.52 -5.06
C ALA A 108 -2.27 10.20 -4.52
N THR A 109 -1.42 9.20 -4.31
CA THR A 109 -1.81 7.85 -3.92
C THR A 109 -1.60 7.64 -2.43
N TYR A 110 -2.57 6.99 -1.77
CA TYR A 110 -2.41 6.61 -0.37
C TYR A 110 -1.45 5.43 -0.23
N TYR A 111 -0.70 5.42 0.86
CA TYR A 111 0.01 4.24 1.33
C TYR A 111 -0.77 3.68 2.51
N ILE A 112 -1.30 2.48 2.35
CA ILE A 112 -2.07 1.81 3.41
C ILE A 112 -1.22 0.71 4.03
N LEU A 113 -1.11 0.75 5.35
CA LEU A 113 -0.37 -0.24 6.11
C LEU A 113 -1.31 -1.06 6.98
N VAL A 114 -1.12 -2.37 6.92
CA VAL A 114 -1.85 -3.33 7.73
C VAL A 114 -0.85 -3.93 8.72
N SER A 115 -1.06 -3.73 10.02
CA SER A 115 -0.19 -4.31 11.04
C SER A 115 -0.85 -5.51 11.69
N LEU A 116 -0.09 -6.59 11.79
CA LEU A 116 -0.46 -7.79 12.53
C LEU A 116 0.32 -7.91 13.83
N GLU A 117 0.87 -6.78 14.31
CA GLU A 117 1.66 -6.72 15.54
C GLU A 117 0.88 -7.21 16.76
N HIS A 118 -0.41 -6.86 16.81
CA HIS A 118 -1.31 -7.25 17.89
C HIS A 118 -2.37 -8.22 17.37
N GLU A 119 -3.08 -8.87 18.27
CA GLU A 119 -4.18 -9.77 17.91
C GLU A 119 -5.23 -9.02 17.08
N GLU A 120 -5.60 -7.81 17.48
CA GLU A 120 -6.46 -6.93 16.70
C GLU A 120 -5.63 -6.25 15.62
N PRO A 121 -5.92 -6.48 14.31
CA PRO A 121 -5.16 -5.83 13.24
C PRO A 121 -5.42 -4.33 13.20
N SER A 122 -4.40 -3.59 12.78
CA SER A 122 -4.46 -2.15 12.62
C SER A 122 -4.29 -1.78 11.15
N VAL A 123 -5.14 -0.89 10.64
CA VAL A 123 -5.07 -0.42 9.25
C VAL A 123 -5.04 1.10 9.27
N ARG A 124 -3.98 1.68 8.68
CA ARG A 124 -3.77 3.13 8.68
C ARG A 124 -3.38 3.60 7.27
N ALA A 125 -3.76 4.83 6.94
CA ALA A 125 -3.50 5.43 5.63
C ALA A 125 -2.60 6.64 5.75
N PHE A 126 -1.67 6.78 4.79
CA PHE A 126 -0.66 7.83 4.78
C PHE A 126 -0.47 8.38 3.39
N HIS A 127 0.01 9.63 3.33
CA HIS A 127 0.71 10.16 2.16
C HIS A 127 2.19 10.28 2.49
N ILE A 128 3.03 10.02 1.51
CA ILE A 128 4.47 10.29 1.60
C ILE A 128 4.73 11.49 0.71
N ARG A 129 5.25 12.56 1.31
CA ARG A 129 5.44 13.85 0.66
C ARG A 129 6.91 14.07 0.30
N ARG A 130 7.16 15.07 -0.54
CA ARG A 130 8.50 15.56 -0.82
C ARG A 130 9.27 15.79 0.48
N GLY A 131 10.54 15.42 0.51
CA GLY A 131 11.36 15.47 1.72
C GLY A 131 11.23 14.25 2.63
N GLY A 132 10.39 13.27 2.24
CA GLY A 132 10.18 12.06 3.03
C GLY A 132 9.21 12.28 4.19
N GLU A 133 8.44 13.36 4.19
CA GLU A 133 7.42 13.61 5.22
C GLU A 133 6.29 12.59 5.10
N VAL A 134 5.91 12.01 6.23
CA VAL A 134 4.80 11.06 6.33
C VAL A 134 3.62 11.77 6.98
N GLU A 135 2.50 11.81 6.27
CA GLU A 135 1.28 12.46 6.73
C GLU A 135 0.17 11.43 6.82
N GLU A 136 -0.32 11.20 8.04
CA GLU A 136 -1.42 10.27 8.26
C GLU A 136 -2.76 10.94 8.00
N GLU A 137 -3.67 10.22 7.35
CA GLU A 137 -5.07 10.61 7.23
C GLU A 137 -5.96 9.53 7.83
N ALA A 138 -6.92 9.95 8.65
CA ALA A 138 -7.86 9.02 9.26
C ALA A 138 -8.73 8.35 8.18
N ILE A 139 -8.91 7.04 8.28
CA ILE A 139 -9.77 6.29 7.38
C ILE A 139 -11.21 6.43 7.85
N GLU A 140 -12.10 6.82 6.94
CA GLU A 140 -13.54 6.75 7.16
C GLU A 140 -14.03 5.41 6.60
N VAL A 141 -14.44 4.51 7.49
CA VAL A 141 -14.96 3.20 7.08
C VAL A 141 -16.43 3.37 6.72
N VAL A 142 -16.81 2.95 5.54
CA VAL A 142 -18.18 3.13 5.01
C VAL A 142 -18.87 1.82 4.67
#